data_9ce27b2b6232ca2137b469c5cf69b7d8
#
_entry.id   9ce27b2b6232ca2137b469c5cf69b7d8
#
_cell.length_a   1.000
_cell.length_b   1.000
_cell.length_c   1.000
_cell.angle_alpha   90.00
_cell.angle_beta   90.00
_cell.angle_gamma   90.00
#
_symmetry.space_group_name_H-M   'P 1'
#
loop_
_entity.id
_entity.type
_entity.pdbx_description
1 polymer ?
#
loop_
_entity_poly.entity_id
_entity_poly.type
_entity_poly.pdbx_seq_one_letter_code
_entity_poly.pdbx_strand_id
1 'polypeptide(L)'
;MTTNDMAGIRRASGCASLLLALVISTAASAADAPNQAPALTLEKSVFLMRHGARSPNQTPEQLAPSSRRPWPQWPVGPGELTERGISLLTTLGGYYRQSYAAAGLLPEKGCPEAGTVAAWADNVVRRVPLSAQALLDGMFPGCGLQTGFAPQDKGPDPLFNPVEVGLCKLSVPKASAAILKAARGSLDQAARGERASLKAMQDILLVRSGTRCVNDAPSCGIEDFGNVLEGGKTGVTIEGGLKSATTVGENFLLQYIQGFPEKDVAWGDAATPETLSPLLGPRNLYLRLSRQPPYIAARNGSPLARALLAALDDASEASDASPAPGAPPRASRLVAFVGRDTHLASITGMLGLQWSLPDQPDQFPMGGTLAFERLINPADGKRYVRMVLYYQTLQQMRSNVPLDLAHPPGRLVVKMPGCDKGEIDGACPLPTVRKHFEAAFAADCPGG
;
A
#
# COMPACT_ATOMS: atom_id res chain seq x y z
N MET A 1 62.58 19.74 -40.20
CA MET A 1 63.40 20.97 -40.03
C MET A 1 63.49 21.17 -38.56
N THR A 2 64.53 20.67 -37.99
CA THR A 2 65.74 21.36 -37.46
C THR A 2 65.38 22.08 -36.17
N THR A 3 66.05 21.95 -35.08
CA THR A 3 67.27 21.35 -34.52
C THR A 3 67.41 21.90 -33.13
N ASN A 4 67.85 21.06 -32.19
CA ASN A 4 69.03 21.28 -31.36
C ASN A 4 69.09 22.53 -30.47
N ASP A 5 69.71 22.63 -29.32
CA ASP A 5 70.70 21.77 -28.67
C ASP A 5 70.99 22.23 -27.21
N MET A 6 71.48 21.31 -26.41
CA MET A 6 72.59 21.38 -25.46
C MET A 6 72.55 22.28 -24.21
N ALA A 7 72.58 21.65 -23.09
CA ALA A 7 73.69 21.32 -22.20
C ALA A 7 74.31 22.46 -21.38
N GLY A 8 74.44 22.24 -20.07
CA GLY A 8 75.21 23.08 -19.15
C GLY A 8 75.34 22.46 -17.74
N ILE A 9 76.30 21.59 -17.55
CA ILE A 9 76.77 21.08 -16.24
C ILE A 9 77.51 22.19 -15.50
N ARG A 10 77.24 22.42 -14.21
CA ARG A 10 78.26 22.85 -13.22
C ARG A 10 78.00 22.31 -11.82
N ARG A 11 79.03 21.67 -11.29
CA ARG A 11 79.24 21.24 -9.92
C ARG A 11 79.61 22.43 -9.02
N ALA A 12 79.22 22.35 -7.74
CA ALA A 12 80.04 22.77 -6.56
C ALA A 12 79.27 22.42 -5.26
N SER A 13 79.79 21.51 -4.52
CA SER A 13 80.43 21.63 -3.19
C SER A 13 79.55 22.23 -2.05
N GLY A 14 79.09 21.42 -1.17
CA GLY A 14 79.42 21.17 0.21
C GLY A 14 79.07 22.29 1.21
N CYS A 15 78.14 21.96 2.08
CA CYS A 15 78.18 22.39 3.50
C CYS A 15 77.31 21.46 4.32
N ALA A 16 77.96 20.74 5.23
CA ALA A 16 77.32 19.93 6.25
C ALA A 16 76.69 20.85 7.32
N SER A 17 75.43 20.76 7.53
CA SER A 17 74.75 21.36 8.70
C SER A 17 74.00 20.27 9.44
N LEU A 18 74.44 19.98 10.65
CA LEU A 18 73.74 19.16 11.62
C LEU A 18 72.39 19.83 11.93
N LEU A 19 71.32 19.15 11.61
CA LEU A 19 69.99 19.52 12.08
C LEU A 19 69.56 18.53 13.16
N LEU A 20 69.42 19.03 14.36
CA LEU A 20 68.88 18.41 15.56
C LEU A 20 67.40 18.12 15.30
N ALA A 21 67.04 16.82 15.17
CA ALA A 21 65.66 16.42 15.00
C ALA A 21 64.90 16.54 16.34
N LEU A 22 64.06 17.56 16.45
CA LEU A 22 63.10 17.70 17.54
C LEU A 22 61.93 16.75 17.24
N VAL A 23 61.82 15.64 17.94
CA VAL A 23 60.69 14.74 17.89
C VAL A 23 59.52 15.42 18.64
N ILE A 24 58.64 16.07 17.89
CA ILE A 24 57.33 16.51 18.39
C ILE A 24 56.40 15.32 18.35
N SER A 25 56.18 14.68 19.49
CA SER A 25 55.10 13.69 19.67
C SER A 25 53.75 14.42 19.59
N THR A 26 53.14 14.39 18.45
CA THR A 26 51.73 14.76 18.32
C THR A 26 50.89 13.65 18.95
N ALA A 27 50.41 13.86 20.16
CA ALA A 27 49.30 13.10 20.69
C ALA A 27 48.10 13.28 19.74
N ALA A 28 47.81 12.21 18.94
CA ALA A 28 46.59 12.17 18.19
C ALA A 28 45.45 12.05 19.22
N SER A 29 44.72 13.18 19.42
CA SER A 29 43.40 13.13 20.04
C SER A 29 42.55 12.17 19.22
N ALA A 30 42.13 11.07 19.84
CA ALA A 30 41.04 10.28 19.29
C ALA A 30 39.83 11.19 19.18
N ALA A 31 39.59 11.71 17.97
CA ALA A 31 38.33 12.37 17.67
C ALA A 31 37.24 11.31 17.90
N ASP A 32 36.32 11.59 18.81
CA ASP A 32 35.11 10.80 19.01
C ASP A 32 34.48 10.56 17.64
N ALA A 33 34.48 9.31 17.19
CA ALA A 33 33.67 8.92 16.04
C ALA A 33 32.23 9.35 16.33
N PRO A 34 31.53 9.98 15.39
CA PRO A 34 30.14 10.37 15.61
C PRO A 34 29.38 9.11 16.07
N ASN A 35 28.72 9.24 17.20
CA ASN A 35 27.92 8.18 17.83
C ASN A 35 26.83 7.79 16.83
N GLN A 36 27.15 6.87 15.90
CA GLN A 36 26.17 6.30 15.00
C GLN A 36 25.17 5.57 15.87
N ALA A 37 23.92 6.06 15.87
CA ALA A 37 22.83 5.36 16.53
C ALA A 37 22.90 3.88 16.11
N PRO A 38 22.81 2.93 17.04
CA PRO A 38 22.96 1.51 16.72
C PRO A 38 21.93 1.13 15.67
N ALA A 39 22.40 0.50 14.58
CA ALA A 39 21.54 0.07 13.50
C ALA A 39 20.50 -0.92 14.03
N LEU A 40 19.20 -0.61 13.84
CA LEU A 40 18.10 -1.46 14.26
C LEU A 40 18.11 -2.76 13.44
N THR A 41 17.90 -3.91 14.09
CA THR A 41 17.84 -5.22 13.45
C THR A 41 16.39 -5.65 13.26
N LEU A 42 16.03 -6.15 12.09
CA LEU A 42 14.69 -6.62 11.76
C LEU A 42 14.41 -7.99 12.41
N GLU A 43 13.36 -8.09 13.22
CA GLU A 43 12.91 -9.32 13.88
C GLU A 43 11.67 -9.94 13.22
N LYS A 44 10.75 -9.11 12.71
CA LYS A 44 9.46 -9.55 12.17
C LYS A 44 8.92 -8.54 11.17
N SER A 45 8.14 -9.01 10.20
CA SER A 45 7.37 -8.16 9.32
C SER A 45 5.94 -8.65 9.20
N VAL A 46 4.98 -7.73 9.37
CA VAL A 46 3.54 -7.98 9.22
C VAL A 46 3.01 -7.13 8.09
N PHE A 47 2.45 -7.78 7.07
CA PHE A 47 1.91 -7.14 5.87
C PHE A 47 0.41 -6.95 5.96
N LEU A 48 -0.06 -5.81 5.50
CA LEU A 48 -1.43 -5.64 5.00
C LEU A 48 -1.34 -5.30 3.53
N MET A 49 -1.77 -6.22 2.65
CA MET A 49 -1.62 -6.13 1.20
C MET A 49 -2.98 -6.06 0.51
N ARG A 50 -3.10 -5.24 -0.54
CA ARG A 50 -4.20 -5.30 -1.49
C ARG A 50 -3.98 -6.43 -2.50
N HIS A 51 -5.06 -7.12 -2.92
CA HIS A 51 -5.02 -8.09 -4.02
C HIS A 51 -4.39 -7.50 -5.31
N GLY A 52 -3.95 -8.37 -6.20
CA GLY A 52 -3.32 -8.04 -7.47
C GLY A 52 -4.27 -7.49 -8.54
N ALA A 53 -3.72 -7.22 -9.73
CA ALA A 53 -4.46 -6.70 -10.86
C ALA A 53 -5.51 -7.71 -11.36
N ARG A 54 -6.68 -7.20 -11.75
CA ARG A 54 -7.89 -7.95 -12.08
C ARG A 54 -8.63 -7.34 -13.27
N SER A 55 -9.62 -8.04 -13.79
CA SER A 55 -10.62 -7.43 -14.66
C SER A 55 -11.55 -6.47 -13.90
N PRO A 56 -12.27 -5.57 -14.57
CA PRO A 56 -13.36 -4.80 -13.95
C PRO A 56 -14.39 -5.69 -13.24
N ASN A 57 -15.06 -5.15 -12.23
CA ASN A 57 -16.17 -5.85 -11.58
C ASN A 57 -17.43 -5.91 -12.46
N GLN A 58 -17.53 -5.04 -13.45
CA GLN A 58 -18.62 -4.95 -14.42
C GLN A 58 -18.22 -5.59 -15.75
N THR A 59 -19.17 -6.20 -16.44
CA THR A 59 -19.01 -6.61 -17.83
C THR A 59 -18.98 -5.39 -18.77
N PRO A 60 -18.48 -5.52 -20.01
CA PRO A 60 -18.58 -4.46 -21.02
C PRO A 60 -20.01 -3.99 -21.26
N GLU A 61 -20.98 -4.89 -21.22
CA GLU A 61 -22.42 -4.58 -21.39
C GLU A 61 -22.96 -3.75 -20.22
N GLN A 62 -22.55 -4.06 -18.99
CA GLN A 62 -22.91 -3.28 -17.80
C GLN A 62 -22.26 -1.88 -17.80
N LEU A 63 -21.09 -1.74 -18.42
CA LEU A 63 -20.41 -0.47 -18.59
C LEU A 63 -20.89 0.33 -19.81
N ALA A 64 -21.54 -0.30 -20.78
CA ALA A 64 -21.97 0.34 -22.03
C ALA A 64 -22.74 1.65 -21.84
N PRO A 65 -23.65 1.82 -20.84
CA PRO A 65 -24.34 3.09 -20.63
C PRO A 65 -23.42 4.25 -20.24
N SER A 66 -22.19 3.99 -19.80
CA SER A 66 -21.24 5.01 -19.35
C SER A 66 -20.34 5.58 -20.46
N SER A 67 -20.35 5.02 -21.68
CA SER A 67 -19.55 5.50 -22.80
C SER A 67 -20.26 5.30 -24.13
N ARG A 68 -20.03 6.21 -25.10
CA ARG A 68 -20.46 6.01 -26.49
C ARG A 68 -19.53 5.04 -27.24
N ARG A 69 -18.37 4.77 -26.71
CA ARG A 69 -17.38 3.83 -27.28
C ARG A 69 -17.53 2.47 -26.61
N PRO A 70 -17.36 1.33 -27.33
CA PRO A 70 -17.46 0.00 -26.74
C PRO A 70 -16.32 -0.25 -25.74
N TRP A 71 -16.64 -0.80 -24.58
CA TRP A 71 -15.65 -1.21 -23.60
C TRP A 71 -14.93 -2.48 -24.07
N PRO A 72 -13.63 -2.61 -23.81
CA PRO A 72 -12.84 -3.76 -24.26
C PRO A 72 -13.25 -5.03 -23.52
N GLN A 73 -13.11 -6.17 -24.20
CA GLN A 73 -13.25 -7.50 -23.60
C GLN A 73 -12.03 -7.85 -22.76
N TRP A 74 -12.26 -8.65 -21.72
CA TRP A 74 -11.22 -9.10 -20.81
C TRP A 74 -10.96 -10.59 -20.94
N PRO A 75 -9.73 -11.08 -20.68
CA PRO A 75 -9.39 -12.50 -20.80
C PRO A 75 -9.99 -13.38 -19.70
N VAL A 76 -10.54 -12.76 -18.65
CA VAL A 76 -11.16 -13.43 -17.49
C VAL A 76 -12.50 -12.78 -17.16
N GLY A 77 -13.32 -13.48 -16.39
CA GLY A 77 -14.62 -12.98 -15.92
C GLY A 77 -14.53 -11.72 -15.05
N PRO A 78 -15.66 -11.04 -14.79
CA PRO A 78 -15.69 -9.81 -14.01
C PRO A 78 -15.10 -9.98 -12.60
N GLY A 79 -14.15 -9.10 -12.25
CA GLY A 79 -13.49 -9.08 -10.96
C GLY A 79 -12.48 -10.21 -10.71
N GLU A 80 -12.19 -11.04 -11.70
CA GLU A 80 -11.22 -12.13 -11.56
C GLU A 80 -9.77 -11.62 -11.70
N LEU A 81 -8.87 -12.26 -10.93
CA LEU A 81 -7.43 -12.01 -11.03
C LEU A 81 -6.92 -12.42 -12.41
N THR A 82 -6.16 -11.55 -13.07
CA THR A 82 -5.60 -11.87 -14.39
C THR A 82 -4.26 -12.58 -14.25
N GLU A 83 -3.81 -13.27 -15.32
CA GLU A 83 -2.47 -13.86 -15.37
C GLU A 83 -1.38 -12.81 -15.13
N ARG A 84 -1.59 -11.59 -15.66
CA ARG A 84 -0.70 -10.47 -15.38
C ARG A 84 -0.72 -10.08 -13.91
N GLY A 85 -1.89 -10.08 -13.27
CA GLY A 85 -2.01 -9.85 -11.84
C GLY A 85 -1.25 -10.88 -11.01
N ILE A 86 -1.30 -12.15 -11.41
CA ILE A 86 -0.50 -13.23 -10.80
C ILE A 86 1.00 -12.96 -10.99
N SER A 87 1.42 -12.67 -12.23
CA SER A 87 2.83 -12.40 -12.55
C SER A 87 3.41 -11.22 -11.75
N LEU A 88 2.69 -10.11 -11.64
CA LEU A 88 3.09 -8.94 -10.86
C LEU A 88 3.28 -9.28 -9.37
N LEU A 89 2.39 -10.10 -8.81
CA LEU A 89 2.50 -10.52 -7.40
C LEU A 89 3.63 -11.52 -7.17
N THR A 90 3.84 -12.46 -8.10
CA THR A 90 4.94 -13.41 -8.06
C THR A 90 6.29 -12.67 -8.08
N THR A 91 6.43 -11.68 -8.97
CA THR A 91 7.62 -10.82 -9.06
C THR A 91 7.84 -10.03 -7.76
N LEU A 92 6.77 -9.48 -7.19
CA LEU A 92 6.82 -8.75 -5.91
C LEU A 92 7.21 -9.69 -4.75
N GLY A 93 6.68 -10.92 -4.74
CA GLY A 93 7.07 -11.96 -3.78
C GLY A 93 8.57 -12.29 -3.86
N GLY A 94 9.10 -12.45 -5.07
CA GLY A 94 10.54 -12.67 -5.30
C GLY A 94 11.41 -11.53 -4.73
N TYR A 95 11.00 -10.29 -4.94
CA TYR A 95 11.65 -9.13 -4.34
C TYR A 95 11.60 -9.16 -2.80
N TYR A 96 10.44 -9.43 -2.20
CA TYR A 96 10.33 -9.49 -0.74
C TYR A 96 11.24 -10.55 -0.15
N ARG A 97 11.32 -11.74 -0.78
CA ARG A 97 12.26 -12.75 -0.33
C ARG A 97 13.69 -12.23 -0.33
N GLN A 98 14.18 -11.66 -1.43
CA GLN A 98 15.53 -11.12 -1.55
C GLN A 98 15.79 -10.02 -0.51
N SER A 99 14.87 -9.07 -0.37
CA SER A 99 15.00 -7.94 0.55
C SER A 99 15.03 -8.39 2.01
N TYR A 100 14.13 -9.30 2.39
CA TYR A 100 14.08 -9.79 3.78
C TYR A 100 15.14 -10.84 4.09
N ALA A 101 15.69 -11.53 3.10
CA ALA A 101 16.87 -12.36 3.26
C ALA A 101 18.11 -11.50 3.50
N ALA A 102 18.30 -10.43 2.72
CA ALA A 102 19.38 -9.46 2.94
C ALA A 102 19.30 -8.80 4.33
N ALA A 103 18.09 -8.63 4.88
CA ALA A 103 17.87 -8.14 6.24
C ALA A 103 17.97 -9.22 7.33
N GLY A 104 18.31 -10.48 6.99
CA GLY A 104 18.46 -11.60 7.92
C GLY A 104 17.14 -12.18 8.47
N LEU A 105 15.98 -11.76 7.93
CA LEU A 105 14.68 -12.24 8.40
C LEU A 105 14.28 -13.58 7.79
N LEU A 106 14.57 -13.81 6.52
CA LEU A 106 14.17 -14.98 5.74
C LEU A 106 15.40 -15.75 5.23
N PRO A 107 15.28 -17.05 4.90
CA PRO A 107 16.40 -17.79 4.32
C PRO A 107 16.71 -17.30 2.89
N GLU A 108 17.98 -17.13 2.57
CA GLU A 108 18.40 -16.75 1.21
C GLU A 108 18.10 -17.85 0.18
N LYS A 109 18.21 -19.11 0.56
CA LYS A 109 17.99 -20.30 -0.30
C LYS A 109 17.08 -21.32 0.39
N GLY A 110 16.46 -22.16 -0.41
CA GLY A 110 15.59 -23.23 0.11
C GLY A 110 14.24 -22.74 0.62
N CYS A 111 13.54 -23.59 1.30
CA CYS A 111 12.23 -23.30 1.89
C CYS A 111 12.38 -22.76 3.32
N PRO A 112 11.44 -21.91 3.80
CA PRO A 112 11.45 -21.48 5.19
C PRO A 112 11.08 -22.66 6.10
N GLU A 113 11.53 -22.61 7.35
CA GLU A 113 11.04 -23.53 8.38
C GLU A 113 9.51 -23.38 8.54
N ALA A 114 8.85 -24.50 8.87
CA ALA A 114 7.40 -24.53 9.08
C ALA A 114 6.98 -23.46 10.10
N GLY A 115 5.95 -22.69 9.77
CA GLY A 115 5.43 -21.62 10.62
C GLY A 115 6.20 -20.30 10.55
N THR A 116 7.35 -20.22 9.88
CA THR A 116 8.12 -18.97 9.74
C THR A 116 7.40 -17.93 8.89
N VAL A 117 6.71 -18.37 7.84
CA VAL A 117 5.95 -17.53 6.92
C VAL A 117 4.50 -17.99 6.88
N ALA A 118 3.57 -17.06 7.01
CA ALA A 118 2.15 -17.33 6.93
C ALA A 118 1.42 -16.23 6.15
N ALA A 119 0.36 -16.61 5.43
CA ALA A 119 -0.54 -15.67 4.79
C ALA A 119 -1.99 -16.01 5.13
N TRP A 120 -2.81 -14.98 5.39
CA TRP A 120 -4.23 -15.07 5.63
C TRP A 120 -4.99 -14.10 4.73
N ALA A 121 -5.99 -14.58 4.00
CA ALA A 121 -6.67 -13.82 2.97
C ALA A 121 -8.17 -13.65 3.24
N ASP A 122 -8.73 -12.47 2.90
CA ASP A 122 -10.17 -12.25 2.84
C ASP A 122 -10.81 -13.24 1.85
N ASN A 123 -11.86 -13.94 2.28
CA ASN A 123 -12.50 -15.03 1.53
C ASN A 123 -13.68 -14.59 0.64
N VAL A 124 -14.11 -13.32 0.71
CA VAL A 124 -15.35 -12.85 0.04
C VAL A 124 -15.25 -12.95 -1.49
N VAL A 125 -14.06 -12.71 -2.04
CA VAL A 125 -13.82 -12.77 -3.50
C VAL A 125 -12.57 -13.57 -3.81
N ARG A 126 -12.70 -14.53 -4.75
CA ARG A 126 -11.66 -15.50 -5.10
C ARG A 126 -10.29 -14.89 -5.44
N ARG A 127 -10.26 -13.71 -6.05
CA ARG A 127 -9.00 -13.02 -6.39
C ARG A 127 -8.09 -12.76 -5.19
N VAL A 128 -8.64 -12.64 -3.98
CA VAL A 128 -7.84 -12.28 -2.79
C VAL A 128 -7.00 -13.48 -2.31
N PRO A 129 -7.55 -14.67 -2.05
CA PRO A 129 -6.74 -15.85 -1.75
C PRO A 129 -5.75 -16.21 -2.87
N LEU A 130 -6.15 -16.07 -4.15
CA LEU A 130 -5.25 -16.30 -5.28
C LEU A 130 -4.09 -15.29 -5.31
N SER A 131 -4.32 -14.05 -4.90
CA SER A 131 -3.26 -13.04 -4.78
C SER A 131 -2.27 -13.36 -3.68
N ALA A 132 -2.76 -13.82 -2.53
CA ALA A 132 -1.91 -14.26 -1.43
C ALA A 132 -1.08 -15.48 -1.83
N GLN A 133 -1.67 -16.43 -2.56
CA GLN A 133 -0.95 -17.61 -3.07
C GLN A 133 0.14 -17.21 -4.06
N ALA A 134 -0.16 -16.34 -5.03
CA ALA A 134 0.83 -15.85 -6.00
C ALA A 134 2.01 -15.13 -5.32
N LEU A 135 1.76 -14.38 -4.23
CA LEU A 135 2.81 -13.79 -3.43
C LEU A 135 3.71 -14.85 -2.79
N LEU A 136 3.12 -15.87 -2.15
CA LEU A 136 3.88 -16.97 -1.51
C LEU A 136 4.68 -17.78 -2.52
N ASP A 137 4.08 -18.08 -3.67
CA ASP A 137 4.74 -18.81 -4.78
C ASP A 137 5.93 -18.02 -5.33
N GLY A 138 5.83 -16.70 -5.40
CA GLY A 138 6.92 -15.81 -5.76
C GLY A 138 8.01 -15.72 -4.71
N MET A 139 7.64 -15.71 -3.43
CA MET A 139 8.61 -15.70 -2.32
C MET A 139 9.36 -17.03 -2.23
N PHE A 140 8.67 -18.15 -2.33
CA PHE A 140 9.23 -19.49 -2.09
C PHE A 140 8.75 -20.49 -3.15
N PRO A 141 9.22 -20.35 -4.40
CA PRO A 141 8.80 -21.22 -5.49
C PRO A 141 9.15 -22.68 -5.16
N GLY A 142 8.17 -23.56 -5.35
CA GLY A 142 8.31 -25.01 -5.12
C GLY A 142 8.26 -25.46 -3.66
N CYS A 143 8.10 -24.54 -2.69
CA CYS A 143 8.05 -24.91 -1.27
C CYS A 143 6.65 -25.33 -0.79
N GLY A 144 5.62 -25.20 -1.60
CA GLY A 144 4.26 -25.66 -1.27
C GLY A 144 3.58 -24.90 -0.13
N LEU A 145 4.00 -23.67 0.15
CA LEU A 145 3.32 -22.83 1.14
C LEU A 145 1.87 -22.57 0.71
N GLN A 146 0.93 -22.67 1.63
CA GLN A 146 -0.49 -22.49 1.36
C GLN A 146 -1.02 -21.24 2.04
N THR A 147 -1.85 -20.50 1.30
CA THR A 147 -2.62 -19.38 1.85
C THR A 147 -3.76 -19.89 2.71
N GLY A 148 -3.86 -19.39 3.96
CA GLY A 148 -5.02 -19.57 4.81
C GLY A 148 -6.13 -18.57 4.47
N PHE A 149 -7.38 -18.99 4.65
CA PHE A 149 -8.58 -18.15 4.60
C PHE A 149 -9.75 -18.85 5.30
N ALA A 150 -10.74 -18.06 5.75
CA ALA A 150 -11.93 -18.63 6.37
C ALA A 150 -12.72 -19.49 5.36
N PRO A 151 -13.28 -20.65 5.78
CA PRO A 151 -14.10 -21.48 4.90
C PRO A 151 -15.27 -20.70 4.30
N GLN A 152 -15.51 -20.82 3.00
CA GLN A 152 -16.55 -20.05 2.30
C GLN A 152 -17.97 -20.38 2.75
N ASP A 153 -18.21 -21.60 3.20
CA ASP A 153 -19.50 -22.06 3.76
C ASP A 153 -19.84 -21.41 5.11
N LYS A 154 -18.87 -20.75 5.76
CA LYS A 154 -19.06 -20.00 7.00
C LYS A 154 -19.40 -18.52 6.75
N GLY A 155 -19.48 -18.10 5.48
CA GLY A 155 -19.71 -16.70 5.09
C GLY A 155 -18.45 -15.84 5.11
N PRO A 156 -18.61 -14.50 5.06
CA PRO A 156 -17.50 -13.56 5.08
C PRO A 156 -16.65 -13.67 6.35
N ASP A 157 -15.33 -13.61 6.21
CA ASP A 157 -14.41 -13.61 7.34
C ASP A 157 -14.63 -12.37 8.24
N PRO A 158 -14.98 -12.52 9.52
CA PRO A 158 -15.18 -11.42 10.47
C PRO A 158 -13.95 -10.51 10.61
N LEU A 159 -12.76 -11.04 10.38
CA LEU A 159 -11.51 -10.29 10.44
C LEU A 159 -11.50 -9.14 9.42
N PHE A 160 -11.97 -9.40 8.22
CA PHE A 160 -11.98 -8.44 7.11
C PHE A 160 -13.34 -7.76 6.91
N ASN A 161 -14.44 -8.42 7.32
CA ASN A 161 -15.79 -7.97 7.02
C ASN A 161 -16.68 -7.83 8.28
N PRO A 162 -16.18 -7.17 9.37
CA PRO A 162 -16.86 -7.19 10.67
C PRO A 162 -18.22 -6.50 10.67
N VAL A 163 -18.43 -5.48 9.84
CA VAL A 163 -19.73 -4.81 9.70
C VAL A 163 -20.71 -5.69 8.94
N GLU A 164 -20.27 -6.37 7.90
CA GLU A 164 -21.11 -7.24 7.07
C GLU A 164 -21.66 -8.43 7.85
N VAL A 165 -20.83 -9.04 8.70
CA VAL A 165 -21.25 -10.16 9.56
C VAL A 165 -21.92 -9.73 10.88
N GLY A 166 -22.05 -8.42 11.12
CA GLY A 166 -22.71 -7.88 12.30
C GLY A 166 -21.86 -7.89 13.58
N LEU A 167 -20.56 -8.22 13.48
CA LEU A 167 -19.61 -8.18 14.61
C LEU A 167 -19.42 -6.75 15.10
N CYS A 168 -19.29 -5.79 14.16
CA CYS A 168 -19.20 -4.37 14.47
C CYS A 168 -20.44 -3.65 13.92
N LYS A 169 -21.18 -2.98 14.80
CA LYS A 169 -22.39 -2.24 14.40
C LYS A 169 -22.03 -0.87 13.83
N LEU A 170 -22.48 -0.57 12.61
CA LEU A 170 -22.31 0.73 11.98
C LEU A 170 -23.65 1.46 11.93
N SER A 171 -23.74 2.63 12.58
CA SER A 171 -24.93 3.49 12.54
C SER A 171 -24.90 4.35 11.27
N VAL A 172 -25.90 4.20 10.40
CA VAL A 172 -26.03 4.98 9.16
C VAL A 172 -26.02 6.50 9.44
N PRO A 173 -26.76 7.06 10.41
CA PRO A 173 -26.69 8.49 10.70
C PRO A 173 -25.29 8.97 11.13
N LYS A 174 -24.59 8.19 11.99
CA LYS A 174 -23.23 8.55 12.42
C LYS A 174 -22.22 8.43 11.29
N ALA A 175 -22.34 7.43 10.42
CA ALA A 175 -21.49 7.27 9.25
C ALA A 175 -21.70 8.40 8.24
N SER A 176 -22.96 8.76 7.95
CA SER A 176 -23.30 9.89 7.10
C SER A 176 -22.73 11.21 7.62
N ALA A 177 -22.89 11.48 8.92
CA ALA A 177 -22.30 12.65 9.56
C ALA A 177 -20.78 12.67 9.48
N ALA A 178 -20.12 11.51 9.62
CA ALA A 178 -18.66 11.38 9.52
C ALA A 178 -18.18 11.67 8.07
N ILE A 179 -18.88 11.16 7.07
CA ILE A 179 -18.59 11.45 5.65
C ILE A 179 -18.76 12.94 5.36
N LEU A 180 -19.89 13.53 5.76
CA LEU A 180 -20.14 14.95 5.53
C LEU A 180 -19.12 15.84 6.24
N LYS A 181 -18.70 15.47 7.47
CA LYS A 181 -17.62 16.17 8.17
C LYS A 181 -16.30 16.11 7.38
N ALA A 182 -15.94 14.94 6.86
CA ALA A 182 -14.75 14.76 6.02
C ALA A 182 -14.84 15.55 4.69
N ALA A 183 -16.06 15.66 4.14
CA ALA A 183 -16.36 16.47 2.95
C ALA A 183 -16.57 17.97 3.26
N ARG A 184 -16.28 18.43 4.49
CA ARG A 184 -16.48 19.83 4.92
C ARG A 184 -17.92 20.33 4.73
N GLY A 185 -18.89 19.44 4.93
CA GLY A 185 -20.31 19.72 4.90
C GLY A 185 -21.02 19.43 3.56
N SER A 186 -20.28 19.29 2.44
CA SER A 186 -20.88 19.05 1.13
C SER A 186 -20.03 18.11 0.27
N LEU A 187 -20.64 17.03 -0.21
CA LEU A 187 -20.03 16.11 -1.16
C LEU A 187 -19.73 16.79 -2.51
N ASP A 188 -20.66 17.62 -3.00
CA ASP A 188 -20.47 18.33 -4.28
C ASP A 188 -19.38 19.39 -4.18
N GLN A 189 -19.22 20.02 -3.01
CA GLN A 189 -18.09 20.92 -2.79
C GLN A 189 -16.76 20.17 -2.76
N ALA A 190 -16.70 19.00 -2.13
CA ALA A 190 -15.51 18.14 -2.16
C ALA A 190 -15.21 17.68 -3.59
N ALA A 191 -16.22 17.26 -4.36
CA ALA A 191 -16.08 16.85 -5.76
C ALA A 191 -15.61 17.97 -6.68
N ARG A 192 -15.94 19.25 -6.39
CA ARG A 192 -15.42 20.39 -7.16
C ARG A 192 -13.89 20.48 -7.16
N GLY A 193 -13.21 19.96 -6.14
CA GLY A 193 -11.75 19.83 -6.13
C GLY A 193 -11.22 18.91 -7.23
N GLU A 194 -12.04 17.98 -7.71
CA GLU A 194 -11.72 17.03 -8.77
C GLU A 194 -12.35 17.40 -10.13
N ARG A 195 -12.88 18.63 -10.30
CA ARG A 195 -13.64 19.01 -11.49
C ARG A 195 -12.84 18.85 -12.79
N ALA A 196 -11.53 19.14 -12.77
CA ALA A 196 -10.70 18.97 -13.95
C ALA A 196 -10.60 17.50 -14.37
N SER A 197 -10.43 16.59 -13.42
CA SER A 197 -10.41 15.15 -13.63
C SER A 197 -11.74 14.61 -14.12
N LEU A 198 -12.83 15.06 -13.49
CA LEU A 198 -14.21 14.68 -13.89
C LEU A 198 -14.52 15.14 -15.31
N LYS A 199 -14.12 16.36 -15.67
CA LYS A 199 -14.29 16.87 -17.03
C LYS A 199 -13.45 16.09 -18.04
N ALA A 200 -12.17 15.79 -17.72
CA ALA A 200 -11.33 14.97 -18.58
C ALA A 200 -11.94 13.58 -18.83
N MET A 201 -12.51 12.94 -17.79
CA MET A 201 -13.25 11.69 -17.95
C MET A 201 -14.47 11.86 -18.85
N GLN A 202 -15.22 12.95 -18.70
CA GLN A 202 -16.39 13.25 -19.53
C GLN A 202 -16.02 13.40 -21.00
N ASP A 203 -14.92 14.09 -21.27
CA ASP A 203 -14.41 14.30 -22.64
C ASP A 203 -14.00 12.96 -23.30
N ILE A 204 -13.54 11.98 -22.49
CA ILE A 204 -13.25 10.60 -22.93
C ILE A 204 -14.54 9.79 -23.15
N LEU A 205 -15.49 9.85 -22.23
CA LEU A 205 -16.70 9.01 -22.23
C LEU A 205 -17.74 9.44 -23.28
N LEU A 206 -17.84 10.74 -23.54
CA LEU A 206 -18.75 11.35 -24.53
C LEU A 206 -20.26 11.14 -24.26
N VAL A 207 -20.65 10.67 -23.06
CA VAL A 207 -22.03 10.41 -22.68
C VAL A 207 -22.54 11.51 -21.76
N ARG A 208 -23.77 11.98 -22.02
CA ARG A 208 -24.49 12.84 -21.10
C ARG A 208 -25.80 12.17 -20.66
N SER A 209 -26.16 12.35 -19.41
CA SER A 209 -27.34 11.77 -18.80
C SER A 209 -28.24 12.88 -18.23
N GLY A 210 -29.53 12.69 -18.26
CA GLY A 210 -30.51 13.55 -17.59
C GLY A 210 -30.78 13.17 -16.14
N THR A 211 -30.20 12.07 -15.65
CA THR A 211 -30.38 11.64 -14.28
C THR A 211 -29.30 12.22 -13.36
N ARG A 212 -29.73 12.73 -12.19
CA ARG A 212 -28.83 13.25 -11.14
C ARG A 212 -28.02 14.50 -11.51
N CYS A 213 -28.49 15.28 -12.49
CA CYS A 213 -27.83 16.55 -12.81
C CYS A 213 -27.99 17.57 -11.67
N VAL A 214 -26.92 18.30 -11.36
CA VAL A 214 -27.00 19.46 -10.46
C VAL A 214 -27.82 20.55 -11.16
N ASN A 215 -28.62 21.31 -10.41
CA ASN A 215 -29.48 22.39 -10.91
C ASN A 215 -30.58 21.96 -11.91
N ASP A 216 -31.08 20.73 -11.79
CA ASP A 216 -32.20 20.21 -12.61
C ASP A 216 -31.99 20.35 -14.13
N ALA A 217 -30.74 20.33 -14.57
CA ALA A 217 -30.41 20.37 -15.99
C ALA A 217 -30.99 19.14 -16.72
N PRO A 218 -31.50 19.28 -17.94
CA PRO A 218 -32.09 18.16 -18.67
C PRO A 218 -31.09 17.09 -19.06
N SER A 219 -29.80 17.44 -19.13
CA SER A 219 -28.70 16.50 -19.28
C SER A 219 -27.39 17.14 -18.84
N CYS A 220 -26.46 16.32 -18.27
CA CYS A 220 -25.16 16.78 -17.84
C CYS A 220 -24.11 15.71 -18.03
N GLY A 221 -22.84 16.10 -17.97
CA GLY A 221 -21.70 15.19 -17.87
C GLY A 221 -21.44 14.76 -16.44
N ILE A 222 -20.52 13.81 -16.27
CA ILE A 222 -20.14 13.24 -14.95
C ILE A 222 -19.63 14.32 -13.98
N GLU A 223 -19.08 15.42 -14.49
CA GLU A 223 -18.58 16.55 -13.72
C GLU A 223 -19.68 17.36 -13.01
N ASP A 224 -20.93 17.21 -13.47
CA ASP A 224 -22.10 17.89 -12.94
C ASP A 224 -23.16 16.92 -12.36
N PHE A 225 -22.79 15.64 -12.17
CA PHE A 225 -23.62 14.70 -11.41
C PHE A 225 -23.55 15.02 -9.93
N GLY A 226 -24.73 15.23 -9.31
CA GLY A 226 -24.85 15.41 -7.87
C GLY A 226 -24.38 14.16 -7.10
N ASN A 227 -23.88 14.36 -5.89
CA ASN A 227 -23.43 13.30 -5.00
C ASN A 227 -24.34 13.21 -3.77
N VAL A 228 -24.84 12.02 -3.48
CA VAL A 228 -25.74 11.76 -2.36
C VAL A 228 -25.24 10.61 -1.50
N LEU A 229 -25.66 10.57 -0.24
CA LEU A 229 -25.39 9.45 0.65
C LEU A 229 -26.58 8.49 0.62
N GLU A 230 -26.29 7.22 0.37
CA GLU A 230 -27.28 6.14 0.45
C GLU A 230 -26.89 5.18 1.59
N GLY A 231 -27.82 5.01 2.55
CA GLY A 231 -27.65 4.07 3.65
C GLY A 231 -28.07 2.67 3.25
N GLY A 232 -27.29 1.67 3.64
CA GLY A 232 -27.55 0.25 3.43
C GLY A 232 -27.31 -0.58 4.70
N LYS A 233 -27.51 -1.88 4.60
CA LYS A 233 -27.29 -2.83 5.72
C LYS A 233 -25.83 -2.87 6.19
N THR A 234 -24.89 -2.68 5.28
CA THR A 234 -23.45 -2.78 5.52
C THR A 234 -22.74 -1.43 5.62
N GLY A 235 -23.49 -0.31 5.64
CA GLY A 235 -22.89 1.02 5.75
C GLY A 235 -23.56 2.10 4.93
N VAL A 236 -22.77 3.10 4.57
CA VAL A 236 -23.17 4.25 3.74
C VAL A 236 -22.30 4.30 2.50
N THR A 237 -22.91 4.46 1.35
CA THR A 237 -22.24 4.68 0.08
C THR A 237 -22.41 6.13 -0.38
N ILE A 238 -21.43 6.63 -1.14
CA ILE A 238 -21.54 7.89 -1.87
C ILE A 238 -21.95 7.52 -3.30
N GLU A 239 -23.13 7.93 -3.72
CA GLU A 239 -23.64 7.71 -5.08
C GLU A 239 -23.59 9.02 -5.89
N GLY A 240 -23.45 8.91 -7.20
CA GLY A 240 -23.38 10.06 -8.12
C GLY A 240 -22.05 10.17 -8.86
N GLY A 241 -21.61 11.40 -9.11
CA GLY A 241 -20.43 11.70 -9.94
C GLY A 241 -19.15 11.06 -9.43
N LEU A 242 -18.87 11.13 -8.13
CA LEU A 242 -17.67 10.52 -7.53
C LEU A 242 -17.66 8.99 -7.67
N LYS A 243 -18.81 8.33 -7.47
CA LYS A 243 -18.92 6.88 -7.64
C LYS A 243 -18.69 6.47 -9.09
N SER A 244 -19.33 7.17 -10.02
CA SER A 244 -19.17 6.92 -11.45
C SER A 244 -17.71 7.11 -11.89
N ALA A 245 -17.09 8.21 -11.47
CA ALA A 245 -15.68 8.49 -11.78
C ALA A 245 -14.72 7.46 -11.15
N THR A 246 -15.03 6.96 -9.94
CA THR A 246 -14.26 5.89 -9.32
C THR A 246 -14.26 4.62 -10.17
N THR A 247 -15.43 4.23 -10.69
CA THR A 247 -15.58 3.06 -11.58
C THR A 247 -14.82 3.27 -12.88
N VAL A 248 -14.99 4.43 -13.52
CA VAL A 248 -14.34 4.74 -14.81
C VAL A 248 -12.82 4.82 -14.66
N GLY A 249 -12.32 5.59 -13.69
CA GLY A 249 -10.88 5.75 -13.46
C GLY A 249 -10.20 4.41 -13.12
N GLU A 250 -10.84 3.55 -12.31
CA GLU A 250 -10.32 2.21 -12.04
C GLU A 250 -10.29 1.34 -13.31
N ASN A 251 -11.31 1.43 -14.17
CA ASN A 251 -11.31 0.69 -15.43
C ASN A 251 -10.16 1.11 -16.35
N PHE A 252 -9.88 2.39 -16.50
CA PHE A 252 -8.76 2.88 -17.30
C PHE A 252 -7.41 2.44 -16.70
N LEU A 253 -7.26 2.52 -15.39
CA LEU A 253 -6.09 2.02 -14.68
C LEU A 253 -5.89 0.52 -14.92
N LEU A 254 -6.95 -0.28 -14.84
CA LEU A 254 -6.89 -1.72 -15.08
C LEU A 254 -6.47 -2.06 -16.50
N GLN A 255 -7.00 -1.36 -17.52
CA GLN A 255 -6.58 -1.51 -18.92
C GLN A 255 -5.08 -1.23 -19.09
N TYR A 256 -4.61 -0.13 -18.48
CA TYR A 256 -3.20 0.25 -18.51
C TYR A 256 -2.31 -0.83 -17.88
N ILE A 257 -2.63 -1.28 -16.66
CA ILE A 257 -1.88 -2.30 -15.93
C ILE A 257 -1.91 -3.64 -16.68
N GLN A 258 -3.05 -4.02 -17.26
CA GLN A 258 -3.19 -5.26 -18.04
C GLN A 258 -2.29 -5.28 -19.27
N GLY A 259 -1.76 -4.13 -19.69
CA GLY A 259 -0.91 -4.03 -20.86
C GLY A 259 -1.68 -4.04 -22.18
N PHE A 260 -2.93 -3.54 -22.17
CA PHE A 260 -3.67 -3.35 -23.41
C PHE A 260 -2.88 -2.45 -24.37
N PRO A 261 -2.99 -2.64 -25.70
CA PRO A 261 -2.43 -1.71 -26.66
C PRO A 261 -2.79 -0.26 -26.32
N GLU A 262 -1.89 0.69 -26.53
CA GLU A 262 -2.11 2.09 -26.14
C GLU A 262 -3.42 2.66 -26.69
N LYS A 263 -3.75 2.33 -27.94
CA LYS A 263 -5.01 2.74 -28.59
C LYS A 263 -6.27 2.20 -27.90
N ASP A 264 -6.14 1.19 -27.03
CA ASP A 264 -7.25 0.53 -26.34
C ASP A 264 -7.36 0.95 -24.86
N VAL A 265 -6.34 1.64 -24.30
CA VAL A 265 -6.39 2.19 -22.94
C VAL A 265 -7.20 3.47 -22.96
N ALA A 266 -8.42 3.43 -22.40
CA ALA A 266 -9.38 4.55 -22.51
C ALA A 266 -9.52 5.03 -23.97
N TRP A 267 -9.50 4.09 -24.91
CA TRP A 267 -9.54 4.34 -26.37
C TRP A 267 -8.41 5.23 -26.91
N GLY A 268 -7.23 5.17 -26.27
CA GLY A 268 -6.05 5.96 -26.60
C GLY A 268 -5.89 7.25 -25.80
N ASP A 269 -6.93 7.67 -25.07
CA ASP A 269 -6.94 8.99 -24.39
C ASP A 269 -6.21 8.97 -23.02
N ALA A 270 -5.93 7.79 -22.44
CA ALA A 270 -5.23 7.66 -21.16
C ALA A 270 -4.12 6.58 -21.20
N ALA A 271 -3.35 6.56 -22.27
CA ALA A 271 -2.36 5.52 -22.55
C ALA A 271 -0.99 5.73 -21.87
N THR A 272 -0.75 6.89 -21.24
CA THR A 272 0.50 7.20 -20.55
C THR A 272 0.26 7.53 -19.07
N PRO A 273 1.30 7.43 -18.21
CA PRO A 273 1.16 7.86 -16.81
C PRO A 273 0.66 9.28 -16.64
N GLU A 274 1.09 10.21 -17.50
CA GLU A 274 0.74 11.64 -17.45
C GLU A 274 -0.75 11.87 -17.77
N THR A 275 -1.32 11.13 -18.72
CA THR A 275 -2.73 11.24 -19.10
C THR A 275 -3.66 10.44 -18.19
N LEU A 276 -3.18 9.32 -17.62
CA LEU A 276 -3.95 8.46 -16.71
C LEU A 276 -4.00 8.99 -15.29
N SER A 277 -2.86 9.49 -14.76
CA SER A 277 -2.75 9.85 -13.34
C SER A 277 -3.79 10.88 -12.86
N PRO A 278 -4.11 11.95 -13.60
CA PRO A 278 -5.13 12.89 -13.17
C PRO A 278 -6.52 12.26 -13.01
N LEU A 279 -6.82 11.18 -13.74
CA LEU A 279 -8.12 10.53 -13.72
C LEU A 279 -8.37 9.71 -12.43
N LEU A 280 -7.33 9.50 -11.59
CA LEU A 280 -7.46 8.73 -10.34
C LEU A 280 -7.81 9.62 -9.12
N GLY A 281 -7.75 10.94 -9.25
CA GLY A 281 -8.12 11.88 -8.17
C GLY A 281 -9.51 11.61 -7.56
N PRO A 282 -10.57 11.50 -8.37
CA PRO A 282 -11.93 11.21 -7.86
C PRO A 282 -12.02 9.89 -7.09
N ARG A 283 -11.28 8.85 -7.52
CA ARG A 283 -11.22 7.55 -6.83
C ARG A 283 -10.55 7.68 -5.46
N ASN A 284 -9.43 8.37 -5.38
CA ASN A 284 -8.74 8.61 -4.12
C ASN A 284 -9.62 9.44 -3.16
N LEU A 285 -10.30 10.46 -3.66
CA LEU A 285 -11.28 11.25 -2.91
C LEU A 285 -12.42 10.37 -2.39
N TYR A 286 -13.00 9.52 -3.24
CA TYR A 286 -14.07 8.61 -2.87
C TYR A 286 -13.66 7.69 -1.71
N LEU A 287 -12.49 7.04 -1.77
CA LEU A 287 -12.00 6.18 -0.70
C LEU A 287 -11.71 6.96 0.59
N ARG A 288 -11.12 8.15 0.46
CA ARG A 288 -10.87 9.03 1.60
C ARG A 288 -12.16 9.43 2.32
N LEU A 289 -13.21 9.76 1.58
CA LEU A 289 -14.50 10.16 2.17
C LEU A 289 -15.29 8.96 2.70
N SER A 290 -15.30 7.82 1.98
CA SER A 290 -16.18 6.69 2.31
C SER A 290 -15.57 5.68 3.28
N ARG A 291 -14.22 5.63 3.43
CA ARG A 291 -13.53 4.58 4.20
C ARG A 291 -12.64 5.10 5.32
N GLN A 292 -12.04 6.29 5.16
CA GLN A 292 -11.08 6.82 6.13
C GLN A 292 -11.69 7.65 7.29
N PRO A 293 -12.94 8.17 7.28
CA PRO A 293 -13.45 8.86 8.45
C PRO A 293 -13.35 7.96 9.69
N PRO A 294 -12.78 8.45 10.82
CA PRO A 294 -12.40 7.59 11.97
C PRO A 294 -13.53 6.69 12.49
N TYR A 295 -14.78 7.19 12.50
CA TYR A 295 -15.94 6.39 12.92
C TYR A 295 -16.17 5.18 12.02
N ILE A 296 -16.04 5.35 10.70
CA ILE A 296 -16.24 4.28 9.70
C ILE A 296 -15.03 3.34 9.69
N ALA A 297 -13.84 3.94 9.67
CA ALA A 297 -12.57 3.22 9.65
C ALA A 297 -12.45 2.25 10.84
N ALA A 298 -12.73 2.73 12.05
CA ALA A 298 -12.65 1.91 13.26
C ALA A 298 -13.61 0.71 13.22
N ARG A 299 -14.84 0.87 12.70
CA ARG A 299 -15.79 -0.24 12.64
C ARG A 299 -15.48 -1.28 11.57
N ASN A 300 -14.89 -0.85 10.47
CA ASN A 300 -14.47 -1.78 9.42
C ASN A 300 -13.07 -2.37 9.67
N GLY A 301 -12.23 -1.71 10.48
CA GLY A 301 -10.83 -2.08 10.62
C GLY A 301 -10.43 -2.65 11.98
N SER A 302 -11.24 -2.51 13.06
CA SER A 302 -10.80 -2.89 14.42
C SER A 302 -10.38 -4.35 14.57
N PRO A 303 -11.10 -5.37 14.06
CA PRO A 303 -10.64 -6.75 14.16
C PRO A 303 -9.30 -6.97 13.44
N LEU A 304 -9.17 -6.46 12.22
CA LEU A 304 -7.94 -6.56 11.44
C LEU A 304 -6.77 -5.80 12.11
N ALA A 305 -7.03 -4.61 12.66
CA ALA A 305 -6.02 -3.85 13.40
C ALA A 305 -5.55 -4.58 14.66
N ARG A 306 -6.46 -5.25 15.39
CA ARG A 306 -6.09 -6.11 16.52
C ARG A 306 -5.20 -7.28 16.08
N ALA A 307 -5.53 -7.94 14.98
CA ALA A 307 -4.74 -9.03 14.43
C ALA A 307 -3.35 -8.56 13.97
N LEU A 308 -3.26 -7.40 13.32
CA LEU A 308 -1.98 -6.78 12.94
C LEU A 308 -1.11 -6.48 14.18
N LEU A 309 -1.71 -5.87 15.21
CA LEU A 309 -1.01 -5.58 16.46
C LEU A 309 -0.60 -6.86 17.19
N ALA A 310 -1.47 -7.85 17.27
CA ALA A 310 -1.18 -9.14 17.91
C ALA A 310 -0.06 -9.91 17.16
N ALA A 311 0.00 -9.79 15.82
CA ALA A 311 1.09 -10.38 15.05
C ALA A 311 2.43 -9.66 15.26
N LEU A 312 2.41 -8.34 15.56
CA LEU A 312 3.60 -7.55 15.84
C LEU A 312 4.14 -7.75 17.25
N ASP A 313 3.26 -8.03 18.22
CA ASP A 313 3.59 -7.95 19.63
C ASP A 313 3.51 -9.32 20.30
N ASP A 314 4.67 -9.92 20.56
CA ASP A 314 4.76 -11.21 21.25
C ASP A 314 4.29 -11.13 22.72
N ALA A 315 4.18 -9.92 23.32
CA ALA A 315 3.70 -9.75 24.70
C ALA A 315 2.21 -10.08 24.87
N SER A 316 1.46 -10.22 23.77
CA SER A 316 0.08 -10.72 23.80
C SER A 316 -0.02 -12.25 24.02
N GLU A 317 1.09 -12.95 24.21
CA GLU A 317 1.10 -14.37 24.59
C GLU A 317 0.38 -14.64 25.92
N ALA A 318 0.17 -13.61 26.75
CA ALA A 318 -0.56 -13.71 28.01
C ALA A 318 -2.10 -13.70 27.86
N SER A 319 -2.67 -13.50 26.68
CA SER A 319 -4.11 -13.65 26.49
C SER A 319 -4.43 -15.08 26.03
N ASP A 320 -5.12 -15.83 26.88
CA ASP A 320 -5.66 -17.17 26.61
C ASP A 320 -6.70 -17.22 25.47
N ALA A 321 -6.92 -16.13 24.77
CA ALA A 321 -7.73 -16.10 23.57
C ALA A 321 -7.00 -16.85 22.45
N SER A 322 -7.41 -18.09 22.23
CA SER A 322 -7.04 -18.82 21.02
C SER A 322 -7.21 -17.91 19.80
N PRO A 323 -6.21 -17.84 18.90
CA PRO A 323 -6.39 -17.14 17.66
C PRO A 323 -7.62 -17.71 16.97
N ALA A 324 -8.39 -16.85 16.26
CA ALA A 324 -9.54 -17.31 15.49
C ALA A 324 -9.13 -18.52 14.64
N PRO A 325 -9.98 -19.55 14.49
CA PRO A 325 -9.62 -20.75 13.75
C PRO A 325 -9.08 -20.36 12.35
N GLY A 326 -7.80 -20.70 12.10
CA GLY A 326 -7.12 -20.41 10.84
C GLY A 326 -6.33 -19.10 10.80
N ALA A 327 -6.32 -18.27 11.84
CA ALA A 327 -5.46 -17.10 11.88
C ALA A 327 -3.97 -17.48 11.79
N PRO A 328 -3.12 -16.63 11.16
CA PRO A 328 -1.69 -16.91 11.04
C PRO A 328 -1.03 -17.10 12.41
N PRO A 329 -0.05 -18.03 12.54
CA PRO A 329 0.69 -18.20 13.79
C PRO A 329 1.36 -16.89 14.22
N ARG A 330 1.15 -16.47 15.45
CA ARG A 330 1.78 -15.25 16.00
C ARG A 330 3.32 -15.34 16.00
N ALA A 331 3.87 -16.53 16.13
CA ALA A 331 5.30 -16.79 16.10
C ALA A 331 5.96 -16.63 14.73
N SER A 332 5.18 -16.49 13.63
CA SER A 332 5.74 -16.32 12.29
C SER A 332 6.60 -15.07 12.20
N ARG A 333 7.74 -15.17 11.52
CA ARG A 333 8.64 -14.03 11.24
C ARG A 333 8.05 -13.09 10.18
N LEU A 334 7.32 -13.66 9.21
CA LEU A 334 6.57 -12.90 8.22
C LEU A 334 5.12 -13.37 8.20
N VAL A 335 4.21 -12.41 8.38
CA VAL A 335 2.77 -12.64 8.32
C VAL A 335 2.17 -11.70 7.27
N ALA A 336 1.41 -12.23 6.31
CA ALA A 336 0.73 -11.42 5.29
C ALA A 336 -0.79 -11.53 5.47
N PHE A 337 -1.44 -10.42 5.81
CA PHE A 337 -2.89 -10.26 5.69
C PHE A 337 -3.19 -9.67 4.31
N VAL A 338 -3.95 -10.42 3.50
CA VAL A 338 -4.24 -10.00 2.13
C VAL A 338 -5.73 -9.67 2.01
N GLY A 339 -6.01 -8.47 1.54
CA GLY A 339 -7.37 -7.94 1.46
C GLY A 339 -7.60 -7.07 0.24
N ARG A 340 -8.38 -6.02 0.44
CA ARG A 340 -8.81 -5.07 -0.59
C ARG A 340 -8.32 -3.66 -0.23
N ASP A 341 -8.42 -2.72 -1.18
CA ASP A 341 -8.15 -1.29 -0.97
C ASP A 341 -8.95 -0.70 0.21
N THR A 342 -10.17 -1.20 0.43
CA THR A 342 -11.02 -0.78 1.56
C THR A 342 -10.43 -1.12 2.92
N HIS A 343 -9.70 -2.25 3.04
CA HIS A 343 -9.02 -2.64 4.28
C HIS A 343 -7.82 -1.73 4.57
N LEU A 344 -6.99 -1.46 3.55
CA LEU A 344 -5.90 -0.49 3.69
C LEU A 344 -6.46 0.90 4.04
N ALA A 345 -7.51 1.34 3.35
CA ALA A 345 -8.15 2.63 3.62
C ALA A 345 -8.71 2.71 5.06
N SER A 346 -9.30 1.63 5.58
CA SER A 346 -9.79 1.58 6.97
C SER A 346 -8.63 1.66 7.97
N ILE A 347 -7.58 0.86 7.80
CA ILE A 347 -6.40 0.90 8.69
C ILE A 347 -5.71 2.26 8.64
N THR A 348 -5.55 2.86 7.46
CA THR A 348 -4.96 4.21 7.34
C THR A 348 -5.83 5.28 7.99
N GLY A 349 -7.16 5.19 7.84
CA GLY A 349 -8.10 6.09 8.50
C GLY A 349 -8.11 5.97 10.01
N MET A 350 -8.00 4.74 10.54
CA MET A 350 -7.88 4.47 11.99
C MET A 350 -6.59 5.08 12.57
N LEU A 351 -5.47 4.85 11.89
CA LEU A 351 -4.15 5.25 12.39
C LEU A 351 -3.75 6.67 11.99
N GLY A 352 -4.60 7.38 11.22
CA GLY A 352 -4.31 8.73 10.75
C GLY A 352 -3.14 8.80 9.76
N LEU A 353 -2.84 7.70 9.06
CA LEU A 353 -1.73 7.63 8.11
C LEU A 353 -2.08 8.34 6.81
N GLN A 354 -1.10 9.02 6.24
CA GLN A 354 -1.25 9.72 4.96
C GLN A 354 0.03 9.56 4.14
N TRP A 355 -0.14 9.45 2.83
CA TRP A 355 0.96 9.41 1.89
C TRP A 355 0.55 9.91 0.50
N SER A 356 1.55 10.28 -0.26
CA SER A 356 1.50 10.50 -1.69
C SER A 356 2.58 9.63 -2.32
N LEU A 357 2.26 8.94 -3.40
CA LEU A 357 3.17 8.00 -4.05
C LEU A 357 3.72 8.63 -5.33
N PRO A 358 5.04 8.74 -5.46
CA PRO A 358 5.66 9.05 -6.74
C PRO A 358 5.33 7.96 -7.77
N ASP A 359 5.04 8.34 -9.01
CA ASP A 359 4.84 7.44 -10.14
C ASP A 359 3.72 6.38 -9.95
N GLN A 360 2.83 6.62 -8.97
CA GLN A 360 1.67 5.77 -8.69
C GLN A 360 0.48 6.61 -8.21
N PRO A 361 -0.51 6.89 -9.08
CA PRO A 361 -1.63 7.77 -8.74
C PRO A 361 -2.71 7.10 -7.88
N ASP A 362 -2.80 5.77 -7.83
CA ASP A 362 -3.71 5.07 -6.92
C ASP A 362 -3.14 5.10 -5.51
N GLN A 363 -3.85 5.71 -4.56
CA GLN A 363 -3.42 5.78 -3.15
C GLN A 363 -3.23 4.40 -2.52
N PHE A 364 -3.99 3.41 -2.97
CA PHE A 364 -3.92 2.01 -2.52
C PHE A 364 -3.70 1.08 -3.73
N PRO A 365 -2.50 1.06 -4.32
CA PRO A 365 -2.26 0.34 -5.56
C PRO A 365 -2.47 -1.16 -5.41
N MET A 366 -2.81 -1.82 -6.51
CA MET A 366 -2.93 -3.28 -6.56
C MET A 366 -1.57 -3.92 -6.24
N GLY A 367 -1.56 -4.93 -5.36
CA GLY A 367 -0.33 -5.48 -4.80
C GLY A 367 0.37 -4.57 -3.79
N GLY A 368 -0.12 -3.32 -3.59
CA GLY A 368 0.42 -2.40 -2.59
C GLY A 368 0.37 -3.00 -1.19
N THR A 369 1.48 -2.92 -0.47
CA THR A 369 1.71 -3.58 0.81
C THR A 369 2.15 -2.59 1.85
N LEU A 370 1.31 -2.36 2.87
CA LEU A 370 1.72 -1.67 4.09
C LEU A 370 2.37 -2.69 5.02
N ALA A 371 3.69 -2.64 5.12
CA ALA A 371 4.49 -3.48 5.99
C ALA A 371 4.72 -2.80 7.34
N PHE A 372 4.47 -3.52 8.43
CA PHE A 372 4.84 -3.15 9.79
C PHE A 372 6.07 -3.98 10.15
N GLU A 373 7.24 -3.36 10.09
CA GLU A 373 8.53 -3.98 10.37
C GLU A 373 8.88 -3.78 11.84
N ARG A 374 8.87 -4.87 12.63
CA ARG A 374 9.35 -4.84 14.01
C ARG A 374 10.87 -4.98 14.03
N LEU A 375 11.51 -4.03 14.68
CA LEU A 375 12.95 -3.90 14.78
C LEU A 375 13.37 -3.91 16.25
N ILE A 376 14.53 -4.44 16.55
CA ILE A 376 15.16 -4.40 17.87
C ILE A 376 16.41 -3.54 17.83
N ASN A 377 16.59 -2.74 18.87
CA ASN A 377 17.86 -2.08 19.13
C ASN A 377 18.77 -3.06 19.89
N PRO A 378 19.87 -3.55 19.31
CA PRO A 378 20.73 -4.53 19.95
C PRO A 378 21.46 -3.99 21.19
N ALA A 379 21.55 -2.65 21.35
CA ALA A 379 22.25 -2.05 22.48
C ALA A 379 21.43 -2.06 23.77
N ASP A 380 20.08 -1.96 23.70
CA ASP A 380 19.22 -1.86 24.86
C ASP A 380 18.00 -2.81 24.84
N GLY A 381 17.88 -3.63 23.80
CA GLY A 381 16.80 -4.60 23.61
C GLY A 381 15.43 -4.00 23.36
N LYS A 382 15.32 -2.67 23.19
CA LYS A 382 14.02 -2.04 22.92
C LYS A 382 13.55 -2.31 21.51
N ARG A 383 12.23 -2.46 21.37
CA ARG A 383 11.58 -2.75 20.10
C ARG A 383 10.91 -1.52 19.52
N TYR A 384 10.98 -1.43 18.20
CA TYR A 384 10.45 -0.35 17.38
C TYR A 384 9.64 -0.95 16.23
N VAL A 385 8.75 -0.17 15.65
CA VAL A 385 8.00 -0.54 14.44
C VAL A 385 8.21 0.55 13.40
N ARG A 386 8.70 0.15 12.23
CA ARG A 386 8.76 0.99 11.05
C ARG A 386 7.63 0.59 10.12
N MET A 387 6.84 1.55 9.70
CA MET A 387 5.81 1.33 8.68
C MET A 387 6.39 1.67 7.31
N VAL A 388 6.29 0.73 6.39
CA VAL A 388 6.79 0.90 5.02
C VAL A 388 5.69 0.54 4.05
N LEU A 389 5.39 1.44 3.12
CA LEU A 389 4.52 1.13 1.99
C LEU A 389 5.39 0.73 0.79
N TYR A 390 5.22 -0.51 0.34
CA TYR A 390 5.79 -1.02 -0.89
C TYR A 390 4.74 -1.01 -2.00
N TYR A 391 5.11 -0.58 -3.19
CA TYR A 391 4.20 -0.52 -4.34
C TYR A 391 4.96 -0.61 -5.66
N GLN A 392 4.34 -1.17 -6.67
CA GLN A 392 4.86 -1.09 -8.04
C GLN A 392 4.42 0.24 -8.66
N THR A 393 5.35 0.92 -9.34
CA THR A 393 5.01 2.13 -10.12
C THR A 393 4.11 1.75 -11.30
N LEU A 394 3.40 2.71 -11.89
CA LEU A 394 2.60 2.45 -13.10
C LEU A 394 3.45 1.80 -14.20
N GLN A 395 4.69 2.28 -14.38
CA GLN A 395 5.59 1.75 -15.39
C GLN A 395 6.00 0.31 -15.08
N GLN A 396 6.32 -0.03 -13.83
CA GLN A 396 6.63 -1.40 -13.43
C GLN A 396 5.45 -2.34 -13.66
N MET A 397 4.23 -1.89 -13.31
CA MET A 397 3.01 -2.67 -13.54
C MET A 397 2.71 -2.86 -15.04
N ARG A 398 2.93 -1.83 -15.85
CA ARG A 398 2.73 -1.85 -17.30
C ARG A 398 3.71 -2.77 -17.99
N SER A 399 5.00 -2.65 -17.68
CA SER A 399 6.06 -3.40 -18.33
C SER A 399 6.19 -4.83 -17.81
N ASN A 400 5.70 -5.10 -16.57
CA ASN A 400 5.78 -6.41 -15.92
C ASN A 400 7.22 -6.97 -15.89
N VAL A 401 8.18 -6.09 -15.67
CA VAL A 401 9.59 -6.50 -15.54
C VAL A 401 9.84 -7.14 -14.18
N PRO A 402 10.81 -8.06 -14.09
CA PRO A 402 11.24 -8.61 -12.81
C PRO A 402 11.67 -7.53 -11.83
N LEU A 403 11.34 -7.72 -10.56
CA LEU A 403 11.80 -6.89 -9.44
C LEU A 403 12.90 -7.63 -8.68
N ASP A 404 13.95 -6.91 -8.33
CA ASP A 404 15.08 -7.40 -7.54
C ASP A 404 15.67 -6.25 -6.70
N LEU A 405 16.79 -6.51 -6.02
CA LEU A 405 17.45 -5.49 -5.20
C LEU A 405 18.05 -4.34 -6.03
N ALA A 406 18.37 -4.57 -7.31
CA ALA A 406 18.86 -3.54 -8.23
C ALA A 406 17.71 -2.73 -8.85
N HIS A 407 16.55 -3.36 -9.02
CA HIS A 407 15.33 -2.77 -9.60
C HIS A 407 14.16 -2.94 -8.63
N PRO A 408 14.18 -2.27 -7.46
CA PRO A 408 13.18 -2.46 -6.42
C PRO A 408 11.82 -1.85 -6.80
N PRO A 409 10.73 -2.29 -6.17
CA PRO A 409 9.48 -1.54 -6.19
C PRO A 409 9.64 -0.20 -5.48
N GLY A 410 8.68 0.70 -5.67
CA GLY A 410 8.58 1.91 -4.87
C GLY A 410 8.50 1.58 -3.38
N ARG A 411 9.22 2.34 -2.55
CA ARG A 411 9.29 2.17 -1.10
C ARG A 411 9.14 3.51 -0.41
N LEU A 412 8.19 3.62 0.50
CA LEU A 412 7.95 4.83 1.28
C LEU A 412 7.87 4.50 2.77
N VAL A 413 8.70 5.13 3.60
CA VAL A 413 8.54 5.07 5.06
C VAL A 413 7.37 5.96 5.44
N VAL A 414 6.35 5.38 6.08
CA VAL A 414 5.12 6.05 6.48
C VAL A 414 5.24 6.50 7.93
N LYS A 415 5.11 7.80 8.18
CA LYS A 415 5.15 8.35 9.54
C LYS A 415 3.82 8.11 10.25
N MET A 416 3.90 7.62 11.48
CA MET A 416 2.74 7.51 12.38
C MET A 416 2.57 8.81 13.17
N PRO A 417 1.37 9.39 13.22
CA PRO A 417 1.10 10.54 14.07
C PRO A 417 1.45 10.25 15.54
N GLY A 418 2.08 11.22 16.19
CA GLY A 418 2.48 11.09 17.61
C GLY A 418 3.76 10.29 17.87
N CYS A 419 4.52 9.95 16.83
CA CYS A 419 5.77 9.22 16.93
C CYS A 419 7.04 10.11 16.92
N ASP A 420 6.90 11.41 17.13
CA ASP A 420 8.04 12.33 17.05
C ASP A 420 9.07 12.16 18.18
N LYS A 421 8.65 11.54 19.31
CA LYS A 421 9.52 11.29 20.46
C LYS A 421 10.02 9.84 20.46
N GLY A 422 11.35 9.67 20.44
CA GLY A 422 12.02 8.37 20.50
C GLY A 422 12.03 7.63 19.17
N GLU A 423 11.71 8.29 18.05
CA GLU A 423 11.88 7.75 16.71
C GLU A 423 13.36 7.50 16.41
N ILE A 424 13.67 6.34 15.86
CA ILE A 424 14.99 5.98 15.35
C ILE A 424 14.82 5.49 13.91
N ASP A 425 15.44 6.20 12.96
CA ASP A 425 15.46 5.81 11.54
C ASP A 425 14.08 5.51 10.95
N GLY A 426 13.11 6.38 11.25
CA GLY A 426 11.71 6.24 10.81
C GLY A 426 10.91 5.15 11.56
N ALA A 427 11.49 4.54 12.61
CA ALA A 427 10.83 3.54 13.43
C ALA A 427 10.35 4.13 14.76
N CYS A 428 9.10 3.83 15.11
CA CYS A 428 8.42 4.27 16.31
C CYS A 428 8.59 3.26 17.44
N PRO A 429 8.80 3.66 18.70
CA PRO A 429 8.82 2.71 19.83
C PRO A 429 7.56 1.84 19.86
N LEU A 430 7.69 0.52 19.97
CA LEU A 430 6.56 -0.43 19.97
C LEU A 430 5.48 -0.09 21.02
N PRO A 431 5.78 0.34 22.25
CA PRO A 431 4.74 0.76 23.20
C PRO A 431 3.91 1.95 22.72
N THR A 432 4.52 2.90 21.99
CA THR A 432 3.82 4.04 21.38
C THR A 432 2.90 3.57 20.26
N VAL A 433 3.36 2.65 19.41
CA VAL A 433 2.55 2.04 18.34
C VAL A 433 1.35 1.31 18.94
N ARG A 434 1.56 0.47 19.97
CA ARG A 434 0.50 -0.25 20.67
C ARG A 434 -0.57 0.71 21.18
N LYS A 435 -0.17 1.73 21.93
CA LYS A 435 -1.09 2.74 22.46
C LYS A 435 -1.90 3.44 21.36
N HIS A 436 -1.26 3.72 20.21
CA HIS A 436 -1.92 4.37 19.09
C HIS A 436 -2.97 3.46 18.44
N PHE A 437 -2.65 2.18 18.23
CA PHE A 437 -3.60 1.17 17.74
C PHE A 437 -4.79 1.01 18.71
N GLU A 438 -4.53 0.82 19.99
CA GLU A 438 -5.56 0.64 21.03
C GLU A 438 -6.50 1.83 21.11
N ALA A 439 -5.98 3.05 21.02
CA ALA A 439 -6.80 4.28 21.02
C ALA A 439 -7.69 4.40 19.77
N ALA A 440 -7.33 3.75 18.65
CA ALA A 440 -8.09 3.78 17.41
C ALA A 440 -9.17 2.69 17.32
N PHE A 441 -9.19 1.69 18.20
CA PHE A 441 -10.19 0.63 18.16
C PHE A 441 -11.59 1.16 18.50
N ALA A 442 -12.59 0.64 17.80
CA ALA A 442 -13.97 0.85 18.18
C ALA A 442 -14.27 0.04 19.45
N ALA A 443 -14.67 0.72 20.53
CA ALA A 443 -14.93 0.09 21.84
C ALA A 443 -16.09 -0.92 21.80
N ASP A 444 -17.03 -0.74 20.88
CA ASP A 444 -18.19 -1.60 20.65
C ASP A 444 -17.98 -2.68 19.57
N CYS A 445 -16.75 -2.85 19.10
CA CYS A 445 -16.33 -3.93 18.23
C CYS A 445 -15.51 -4.94 19.06
N PRO A 446 -16.04 -6.10 19.41
CA PRO A 446 -15.28 -7.12 20.11
C PRO A 446 -14.08 -7.58 19.28
N GLY A 447 -13.05 -8.09 19.93
CA GLY A 447 -12.00 -8.85 19.27
C GLY A 447 -12.65 -10.09 18.65
N GLY A 448 -12.42 -10.33 17.37
CA GLY A 448 -12.91 -11.52 16.69
C GLY A 448 -12.29 -12.79 17.26
#